data_19b42357cdcb6036c61aeb0b410d6371
#
_entry.id   19b42357cdcb6036c61aeb0b410d6371
#
_cell.length_a   1.000
_cell.length_b   1.000
_cell.length_c   1.000
_cell.angle_alpha   90.00
_cell.angle_beta   90.00
_cell.angle_gamma   90.00
#
_symmetry.space_group_name_H-M   'P 1'
#
loop_
_entity.id
_entity.type
_entity.pdbx_description
1 polymer ?
#
loop_
_entity_poly.entity_id
_entity_poly.type
_entity_poly.pdbx_seq_one_letter_code
_entity_poly.pdbx_strand_id
1 'polypeptide(L)'
;MKNTLWLYKDSYQIEIKAIEDKNDNTSFERHYFATETEEERTFHTPQVAVYLYQSEEKIISVLLEGEGCTCGIGKENVLLDDDRLLVASGNIVFCVLLPSLELLWHTQVDMATCFEIAPYQDDYITHGEVEISRLNRQGEILWQFSGKDIFVSPTERTPSFTLTPEGIELVDFNYESYLIDYDGKLLR
;
A
#
# COMPACT_ATOMS: atom_id res chain seq x y z
N MET A 1 -9.32 -13.85 2.09
CA MET A 1 -8.11 -13.03 1.85
C MET A 1 -6.99 -13.55 2.73
N LYS A 2 -5.73 -13.52 2.30
CA LYS A 2 -4.62 -13.81 3.19
C LYS A 2 -4.45 -12.59 4.08
N ASN A 3 -4.39 -12.81 5.40
CA ASN A 3 -4.29 -11.70 6.37
C ASN A 3 -2.87 -11.53 6.91
N THR A 4 -1.93 -12.33 6.42
CA THR A 4 -0.53 -12.31 6.86
C THR A 4 0.41 -12.60 5.70
N LEU A 5 1.47 -11.78 5.59
CA LEU A 5 2.59 -11.93 4.65
C LEU A 5 3.89 -12.02 5.45
N TRP A 6 4.77 -12.93 5.03
CA TRP A 6 6.12 -13.05 5.55
C TRP A 6 7.14 -12.64 4.50
N LEU A 7 8.05 -11.74 4.87
CA LEU A 7 9.20 -11.34 4.08
C LEU A 7 10.48 -11.65 4.86
N TYR A 8 11.58 -11.75 4.12
CA TYR A 8 12.89 -12.03 4.68
C TYR A 8 13.91 -11.06 4.11
N LYS A 9 14.71 -10.45 4.97
CA LYS A 9 15.79 -9.55 4.59
C LYS A 9 16.99 -9.75 5.54
N ASP A 10 18.14 -10.12 4.98
CA ASP A 10 19.35 -10.42 5.73
C ASP A 10 19.09 -11.45 6.84
N SER A 11 19.27 -11.08 8.11
CA SER A 11 18.98 -11.92 9.28
C SER A 11 17.57 -11.70 9.86
N TYR A 12 16.75 -10.86 9.23
CA TYR A 12 15.44 -10.49 9.75
C TYR A 12 14.31 -11.26 9.06
N GLN A 13 13.29 -11.60 9.84
CA GLN A 13 11.99 -12.06 9.38
C GLN A 13 10.98 -10.93 9.66
N ILE A 14 10.16 -10.61 8.68
CA ILE A 14 9.20 -9.51 8.74
C ILE A 14 7.81 -10.12 8.57
N GLU A 15 6.98 -10.03 9.59
CA GLU A 15 5.58 -10.40 9.52
C GLU A 15 4.73 -9.15 9.32
N ILE A 16 3.91 -9.13 8.28
CA ILE A 16 2.94 -8.08 8.01
C ILE A 16 1.56 -8.70 8.10
N LYS A 17 0.70 -8.15 8.95
CA LYS A 17 -0.61 -8.73 9.27
C LYS A 17 -1.70 -7.68 9.32
N ALA A 18 -2.81 -7.91 8.61
CA ALA A 18 -4.03 -7.10 8.80
C ALA A 18 -4.67 -7.42 10.16
N ILE A 19 -5.03 -6.40 10.92
CA ILE A 19 -5.71 -6.52 12.20
C ILE A 19 -7.22 -6.41 11.97
N GLU A 20 -7.93 -7.51 12.21
CA GLU A 20 -9.38 -7.58 12.06
C GLU A 20 -10.12 -7.28 13.37
N ASP A 21 -9.56 -7.73 14.50
CA ASP A 21 -10.15 -7.51 15.84
C ASP A 21 -9.43 -6.37 16.56
N LYS A 22 -10.10 -5.22 16.63
CA LYS A 22 -9.59 -4.03 17.34
C LYS A 22 -9.59 -4.18 18.86
N ASN A 23 -10.19 -5.24 19.40
CA ASN A 23 -10.11 -5.56 20.83
C ASN A 23 -8.86 -6.37 21.20
N ASP A 24 -8.01 -6.65 20.23
CA ASP A 24 -6.69 -7.25 20.49
C ASP A 24 -5.84 -6.25 21.28
N ASN A 25 -5.62 -6.56 22.56
CA ASN A 25 -4.80 -5.77 23.48
C ASN A 25 -3.29 -5.88 23.20
N THR A 26 -2.90 -6.18 21.96
CA THR A 26 -1.50 -6.24 21.56
C THR A 26 -0.88 -4.86 21.66
N SER A 27 0.17 -4.72 22.46
CA SER A 27 0.94 -3.49 22.55
C SER A 27 1.98 -3.44 21.43
N PHE A 28 2.11 -2.29 20.80
CA PHE A 28 3.11 -2.02 19.77
C PHE A 28 4.13 -1.02 20.32
N GLU A 29 5.40 -1.18 19.92
CA GLU A 29 6.46 -0.25 20.31
C GLU A 29 6.35 1.06 19.54
N ARG A 30 5.70 1.05 18.36
CA ARG A 30 5.42 2.24 17.54
C ARG A 30 3.99 2.20 17.03
N HIS A 31 3.41 3.37 16.80
CA HIS A 31 2.08 3.52 16.22
C HIS A 31 2.05 4.76 15.32
N TYR A 32 1.70 4.57 14.06
CA TYR A 32 1.59 5.64 13.08
C TYR A 32 0.18 5.71 12.51
N PHE A 33 -0.35 6.91 12.44
CA PHE A 33 -1.72 7.21 12.03
C PHE A 33 -1.70 8.07 10.78
N ALA A 34 -2.62 7.82 9.86
CA ALA A 34 -2.86 8.70 8.72
C ALA A 34 -3.54 10.00 9.15
N THR A 35 -4.49 9.93 10.10
CA THR A 35 -5.21 11.08 10.65
C THR A 35 -4.61 11.54 11.98
N GLU A 36 -4.48 12.87 12.16
CA GLU A 36 -3.91 13.48 13.38
C GLU A 36 -4.91 13.49 14.54
N THR A 37 -6.22 13.44 14.29
CA THR A 37 -7.25 13.60 15.32
C THR A 37 -7.95 12.29 15.66
N GLU A 38 -8.11 12.00 16.98
CA GLU A 38 -8.85 10.81 17.43
C GLU A 38 -10.33 10.83 17.03
N GLU A 39 -10.91 12.01 16.83
CA GLU A 39 -12.32 12.19 16.47
C GLU A 39 -12.64 11.73 15.05
N GLU A 40 -11.66 11.71 14.14
CA GLU A 40 -11.79 11.26 12.77
C GLU A 40 -11.60 9.74 12.61
N ARG A 41 -11.09 9.06 13.66
CA ARG A 41 -10.89 7.61 13.64
C ARG A 41 -12.21 6.89 13.82
N THR A 42 -12.64 6.21 12.78
CA THR A 42 -13.87 5.39 12.82
C THR A 42 -13.56 3.96 13.26
N PHE A 43 -14.59 3.22 13.64
CA PHE A 43 -14.48 1.79 13.97
C PHE A 43 -14.01 0.91 12.80
N HIS A 44 -13.98 1.43 11.58
CA HIS A 44 -13.61 0.71 10.36
C HIS A 44 -12.26 1.11 9.78
N THR A 45 -11.46 1.89 10.50
CA THR A 45 -10.12 2.29 10.07
C THR A 45 -9.23 1.06 9.81
N PRO A 46 -8.65 0.89 8.62
CA PRO A 46 -7.75 -0.22 8.32
C PRO A 46 -6.51 -0.19 9.21
N GLN A 47 -6.13 -1.34 9.75
CA GLN A 47 -4.96 -1.47 10.61
C GLN A 47 -4.07 -2.61 10.11
N VAL A 48 -2.78 -2.32 9.97
CA VAL A 48 -1.75 -3.28 9.60
C VAL A 48 -0.64 -3.28 10.63
N ALA A 49 -0.38 -4.43 11.22
CA ALA A 49 0.75 -4.64 12.11
C ALA A 49 1.97 -5.14 11.33
N VAL A 50 3.14 -4.61 11.65
CA VAL A 50 4.42 -5.10 11.18
C VAL A 50 5.26 -5.51 12.38
N TYR A 51 5.72 -6.75 12.37
CA TYR A 51 6.61 -7.32 13.41
C TYR A 51 7.95 -7.68 12.78
N LEU A 52 9.01 -7.29 13.43
CA LEU A 52 10.38 -7.65 13.05
C LEU A 52 10.94 -8.66 14.04
N TYR A 53 11.46 -9.76 13.52
CA TYR A 53 12.10 -10.82 14.29
C TYR A 53 13.55 -11.01 13.85
N GLN A 54 14.40 -11.41 14.78
CA GLN A 54 15.75 -11.89 14.53
C GLN A 54 16.00 -13.12 15.42
N SER A 55 16.48 -14.22 14.83
CA SER A 55 16.69 -15.48 15.53
C SER A 55 15.45 -15.96 16.31
N GLU A 56 14.26 -15.81 15.68
CA GLU A 56 12.93 -16.15 16.24
C GLU A 56 12.46 -15.26 17.41
N GLU A 57 13.25 -14.29 17.83
CA GLU A 57 12.86 -13.31 18.85
C GLU A 57 12.27 -12.05 18.20
N LYS A 58 11.10 -11.60 18.71
CA LYS A 58 10.51 -10.32 18.30
C LYS A 58 11.39 -9.18 18.81
N ILE A 59 11.88 -8.35 17.88
CA ILE A 59 12.72 -7.20 18.19
C ILE A 59 11.90 -5.95 18.40
N ILE A 60 10.97 -5.68 17.45
CA ILE A 60 10.17 -4.45 17.42
C ILE A 60 8.89 -4.68 16.62
N SER A 61 7.86 -3.92 16.92
CA SER A 61 6.61 -3.91 16.15
C SER A 61 6.06 -2.50 15.97
N VAL A 62 5.31 -2.32 14.88
CA VAL A 62 4.60 -1.08 14.59
C VAL A 62 3.18 -1.38 14.13
N LEU A 63 2.23 -0.55 14.56
CA LEU A 63 0.88 -0.51 14.02
C LEU A 63 0.76 0.66 13.04
N LEU A 64 0.28 0.38 11.82
CA LEU A 64 0.01 1.34 10.76
C LEU A 64 -1.50 1.47 10.60
N GLU A 65 -2.04 2.61 10.96
CA GLU A 65 -3.47 2.89 10.91
C GLU A 65 -3.78 3.85 9.76
N GLY A 66 -4.35 3.29 8.69
CA GLY A 66 -4.69 4.02 7.47
C GLY A 66 -6.11 4.58 7.46
N GLU A 67 -6.62 4.85 6.28
CA GLU A 67 -7.99 5.32 6.02
C GLU A 67 -8.62 4.50 4.89
N GLY A 68 -9.90 4.78 4.57
CA GLY A 68 -10.60 4.11 3.48
C GLY A 68 -10.97 2.66 3.77
N CYS A 69 -10.95 1.82 2.75
CA CYS A 69 -11.36 0.41 2.85
C CYS A 69 -10.17 -0.54 2.95
N THR A 70 -10.36 -1.66 3.63
CA THR A 70 -9.32 -2.70 3.73
C THR A 70 -9.36 -3.65 2.54
N CYS A 71 -8.21 -4.00 1.96
CA CYS A 71 -8.05 -5.00 0.91
C CYS A 71 -7.34 -6.29 1.38
N GLY A 72 -6.99 -6.39 2.66
CA GLY A 72 -6.15 -7.46 3.20
C GLY A 72 -4.66 -7.21 2.93
N ILE A 73 -3.82 -8.20 3.23
CA ILE A 73 -2.37 -8.11 3.03
C ILE A 73 -1.89 -9.18 2.03
N GLY A 74 -1.17 -8.76 1.02
CA GLY A 74 -0.59 -9.58 -0.02
C GLY A 74 0.73 -9.02 -0.54
N LYS A 75 1.31 -9.71 -1.52
CA LYS A 75 2.55 -9.26 -2.17
C LYS A 75 2.33 -8.02 -3.04
N GLU A 76 1.10 -7.79 -3.41
CA GLU A 76 0.70 -6.70 -4.30
C GLU A 76 0.75 -5.36 -3.58
N ASN A 77 0.35 -5.33 -2.31
CA ASN A 77 0.23 -4.10 -1.51
C ASN A 77 1.32 -3.93 -0.44
N VAL A 78 2.38 -4.73 -0.54
CA VAL A 78 3.59 -4.62 0.29
C VAL A 78 4.82 -4.68 -0.60
N LEU A 79 5.70 -3.69 -0.48
CA LEU A 79 6.94 -3.63 -1.24
C LEU A 79 8.15 -3.48 -0.29
N LEU A 80 9.14 -4.37 -0.47
CA LEU A 80 10.45 -4.24 0.16
C LEU A 80 11.43 -3.66 -0.87
N ASP A 81 11.89 -2.44 -0.63
CA ASP A 81 12.83 -1.71 -1.48
C ASP A 81 14.06 -1.32 -0.65
N ASP A 82 15.15 -2.05 -0.81
CA ASP A 82 16.36 -1.96 0.00
C ASP A 82 16.04 -2.05 1.51
N ASP A 83 16.27 -0.98 2.26
CA ASP A 83 15.96 -0.85 3.68
C ASP A 83 14.59 -0.22 3.97
N ARG A 84 13.77 -0.04 2.94
CA ARG A 84 12.43 0.54 3.03
C ARG A 84 11.38 -0.54 2.91
N LEU A 85 10.43 -0.54 3.82
CA LEU A 85 9.23 -1.36 3.72
C LEU A 85 8.04 -0.44 3.47
N LEU A 86 7.43 -0.58 2.29
CA LEU A 86 6.19 0.11 1.94
C LEU A 86 5.01 -0.81 2.20
N VAL A 87 3.98 -0.31 2.86
CA VAL A 87 2.77 -1.08 3.20
C VAL A 87 1.55 -0.22 2.96
N ALA A 88 0.60 -0.71 2.16
CA ALA A 88 -0.70 -0.08 2.05
C ALA A 88 -1.61 -0.51 3.22
N SER A 89 -2.20 0.47 3.90
CA SER A 89 -3.25 0.30 4.89
C SER A 89 -4.45 1.16 4.46
N GLY A 90 -5.45 0.51 3.86
CA GLY A 90 -6.53 1.21 3.19
C GLY A 90 -6.05 1.99 1.96
N ASN A 91 -6.29 3.29 1.93
CA ASN A 91 -5.89 4.19 0.86
C ASN A 91 -4.56 4.94 1.14
N ILE A 92 -3.88 4.59 2.23
CA ILE A 92 -2.62 5.19 2.65
C ILE A 92 -1.47 4.20 2.41
N VAL A 93 -0.39 4.67 1.81
CA VAL A 93 0.90 3.98 1.79
C VAL A 93 1.79 4.53 2.89
N PHE A 94 2.26 3.66 3.77
CA PHE A 94 3.28 3.95 4.78
C PHE A 94 4.63 3.42 4.29
N CYS A 95 5.67 4.21 4.46
CA CYS A 95 7.04 3.79 4.25
C CYS A 95 7.80 3.82 5.59
N VAL A 96 8.28 2.68 6.03
CA VAL A 96 9.08 2.56 7.26
C VAL A 96 10.48 2.06 6.96
N LEU A 97 11.45 2.51 7.77
CA LEU A 97 12.85 2.13 7.67
C LEU A 97 13.11 0.82 8.41
N LEU A 98 13.77 -0.13 7.77
CA LEU A 98 14.28 -1.34 8.43
C LEU A 98 15.71 -1.13 8.94
N PRO A 99 16.10 -1.68 10.10
CA PRO A 99 15.27 -2.52 10.99
C PRO A 99 14.52 -1.72 12.07
N SER A 100 14.61 -0.40 12.10
CA SER A 100 14.08 0.42 13.19
C SER A 100 12.57 0.56 13.20
N LEU A 101 11.89 0.28 12.08
CA LEU A 101 10.47 0.55 11.82
C LEU A 101 10.10 2.03 12.04
N GLU A 102 11.06 2.96 11.89
CA GLU A 102 10.80 4.39 11.91
C GLU A 102 10.04 4.81 10.65
N LEU A 103 9.02 5.66 10.83
CA LEU A 103 8.27 6.22 9.72
C LEU A 103 9.15 7.19 8.94
N LEU A 104 9.32 6.93 7.64
CA LEU A 104 9.95 7.87 6.72
C LEU A 104 8.93 8.84 6.17
N TRP A 105 7.79 8.32 5.74
CA TRP A 105 6.65 9.08 5.25
C TRP A 105 5.38 8.21 5.19
N HIS A 106 4.23 8.84 5.09
CA HIS A 106 2.99 8.23 4.64
C HIS A 106 2.28 9.16 3.66
N THR A 107 1.50 8.60 2.74
CA THR A 107 0.83 9.37 1.69
C THR A 107 -0.51 8.73 1.35
N GLN A 108 -1.56 9.54 1.27
CA GLN A 108 -2.83 9.11 0.71
C GLN A 108 -2.68 9.05 -0.82
N VAL A 109 -2.84 7.86 -1.38
CA VAL A 109 -2.62 7.57 -2.80
C VAL A 109 -3.89 7.32 -3.58
N ASP A 110 -5.01 7.20 -2.89
CA ASP A 110 -6.34 6.96 -3.46
C ASP A 110 -7.43 7.54 -2.55
N MET A 111 -8.64 7.72 -3.06
CA MET A 111 -9.80 8.14 -2.25
C MET A 111 -10.42 6.98 -1.46
N ALA A 112 -10.29 5.74 -1.92
CA ALA A 112 -10.96 4.57 -1.34
C ALA A 112 -9.97 3.52 -0.84
N THR A 113 -9.18 2.90 -1.72
CA THR A 113 -8.30 1.75 -1.38
C THR A 113 -7.09 1.70 -2.29
N CYS A 114 -5.90 1.42 -1.75
CA CYS A 114 -4.70 1.07 -2.50
C CYS A 114 -4.57 -0.45 -2.60
N PHE A 115 -4.59 -1.00 -3.82
CA PHE A 115 -4.49 -2.43 -4.07
C PHE A 115 -3.06 -2.91 -4.32
N GLU A 116 -2.25 -2.09 -5.01
CA GLU A 116 -0.92 -2.50 -5.44
C GLU A 116 0.10 -1.37 -5.28
N ILE A 117 1.35 -1.76 -4.96
CA ILE A 117 2.53 -0.89 -4.94
C ILE A 117 3.59 -1.55 -5.80
N ALA A 118 3.98 -0.92 -6.89
CA ALA A 118 5.01 -1.42 -7.79
C ALA A 118 6.22 -0.48 -7.84
N PRO A 119 7.45 -0.99 -7.89
CA PRO A 119 8.63 -0.17 -8.10
C PRO A 119 8.69 0.29 -9.56
N TYR A 120 9.12 1.53 -9.78
CA TYR A 120 9.38 2.07 -11.10
C TYR A 120 10.58 3.01 -11.08
N GLN A 121 11.72 2.56 -11.62
CA GLN A 121 13.00 3.28 -11.51
C GLN A 121 13.36 3.58 -10.04
N ASP A 122 13.50 4.86 -9.68
CA ASP A 122 13.72 5.30 -8.30
C ASP A 122 12.39 5.70 -7.59
N ASP A 123 11.25 5.49 -8.23
CA ASP A 123 9.92 5.90 -7.78
C ASP A 123 9.01 4.68 -7.53
N TYR A 124 7.76 4.94 -7.18
CA TYR A 124 6.73 3.95 -6.96
C TYR A 124 5.47 4.30 -7.75
N ILE A 125 4.84 3.27 -8.34
CA ILE A 125 3.51 3.38 -8.94
C ILE A 125 2.53 2.66 -8.02
N THR A 126 1.42 3.31 -7.68
CA THR A 126 0.34 2.69 -6.92
C THR A 126 -0.90 2.54 -7.79
N HIS A 127 -1.55 1.39 -7.64
CA HIS A 127 -2.86 1.10 -8.21
C HIS A 127 -3.89 1.15 -7.08
N GLY A 128 -4.72 2.16 -7.12
CA GLY A 128 -5.86 2.33 -6.24
C GLY A 128 -7.18 1.95 -6.90
N GLU A 129 -8.27 2.06 -6.15
CA GLU A 129 -9.61 1.81 -6.67
C GLU A 129 -10.03 2.89 -7.68
N VAL A 130 -9.69 4.15 -7.40
CA VAL A 130 -10.10 5.32 -8.19
C VAL A 130 -8.92 5.93 -8.95
N GLU A 131 -7.72 5.81 -8.42
CA GLU A 131 -6.55 6.56 -8.87
C GLU A 131 -5.34 5.65 -9.09
N ILE A 132 -4.58 5.96 -10.14
CA ILE A 132 -3.21 5.49 -10.33
C ILE A 132 -2.30 6.64 -9.96
N SER A 133 -1.36 6.43 -9.04
CA SER A 133 -0.47 7.49 -8.56
C SER A 133 0.99 7.12 -8.77
N ARG A 134 1.84 8.10 -9.12
CA ARG A 134 3.30 7.95 -9.04
C ARG A 134 3.82 8.78 -7.88
N LEU A 135 4.62 8.14 -7.05
CA LEU A 135 5.26 8.72 -5.88
C LEU A 135 6.77 8.71 -6.07
N ASN A 136 7.45 9.78 -5.68
CA ASN A 136 8.91 9.73 -5.54
C ASN A 136 9.33 8.97 -4.27
N ARG A 137 10.64 8.77 -4.08
CA ARG A 137 11.18 8.08 -2.88
C ARG A 137 10.88 8.80 -1.56
N GLN A 138 10.49 10.05 -1.58
CA GLN A 138 10.10 10.86 -0.41
C GLN A 138 8.60 10.76 -0.11
N GLY A 139 7.84 10.02 -0.93
CA GLY A 139 6.40 9.85 -0.79
C GLY A 139 5.58 11.01 -1.36
N GLU A 140 6.20 11.92 -2.10
CA GLU A 140 5.47 13.02 -2.76
C GLU A 140 4.82 12.51 -4.04
N ILE A 141 3.54 12.82 -4.23
CA ILE A 141 2.81 12.49 -5.44
C ILE A 141 3.32 13.35 -6.60
N LEU A 142 3.87 12.70 -7.62
CA LEU A 142 4.32 13.36 -8.84
C LEU A 142 3.16 13.61 -9.81
N TRP A 143 2.27 12.63 -9.91
CA TRP A 143 1.01 12.75 -10.66
C TRP A 143 0.00 11.71 -10.18
N GLN A 144 -1.27 11.96 -10.50
CA GLN A 144 -2.40 11.03 -10.34
C GLN A 144 -3.22 11.00 -11.62
N PHE A 145 -3.75 9.83 -11.94
CA PHE A 145 -4.64 9.60 -13.08
C PHE A 145 -5.88 8.86 -12.60
N SER A 146 -7.06 9.39 -12.96
CA SER A 146 -8.37 8.77 -12.74
C SER A 146 -9.04 8.45 -14.09
N GLY A 147 -9.71 7.30 -14.16
CA GLY A 147 -10.54 6.90 -15.29
C GLY A 147 -11.94 7.52 -15.24
N LYS A 148 -12.85 6.99 -16.05
CA LYS A 148 -14.27 7.33 -15.99
C LYS A 148 -15.00 6.55 -14.90
N ASP A 149 -14.46 5.42 -14.50
CA ASP A 149 -14.96 4.54 -13.44
C ASP A 149 -13.78 3.95 -12.66
N ILE A 150 -14.08 3.18 -11.62
CA ILE A 150 -13.09 2.57 -10.74
C ILE A 150 -12.22 1.53 -11.46
N PHE A 151 -10.96 1.43 -11.08
CA PHE A 151 -10.00 0.46 -11.62
C PHE A 151 -10.09 -0.88 -10.89
N VAL A 152 -11.27 -1.47 -10.92
CA VAL A 152 -11.55 -2.80 -10.38
C VAL A 152 -11.99 -3.70 -11.51
N SER A 153 -11.29 -4.82 -11.71
CA SER A 153 -11.68 -5.76 -12.75
C SER A 153 -13.01 -6.42 -12.40
N PRO A 154 -14.01 -6.33 -13.29
CA PRO A 154 -15.28 -7.02 -13.08
C PRO A 154 -15.15 -8.54 -13.25
N THR A 155 -14.03 -9.04 -13.73
CA THR A 155 -13.73 -10.47 -13.87
C THR A 155 -12.28 -10.77 -13.52
N GLU A 156 -12.00 -11.96 -12.96
CA GLU A 156 -10.63 -12.42 -12.66
C GLU A 156 -9.74 -12.61 -13.92
N ARG A 157 -10.31 -12.49 -15.12
CA ARG A 157 -9.60 -12.79 -16.39
C ARG A 157 -8.91 -11.57 -17.00
N THR A 158 -9.32 -10.37 -16.64
CA THR A 158 -8.78 -9.13 -17.21
C THR A 158 -8.19 -8.32 -16.07
N PRO A 159 -6.86 -8.17 -15.95
CA PRO A 159 -6.29 -7.32 -14.93
C PRO A 159 -6.72 -5.86 -15.15
N SER A 160 -7.04 -5.17 -14.07
CA SER A 160 -7.39 -3.73 -14.10
C SER A 160 -6.17 -2.84 -14.22
N PHE A 161 -4.97 -3.37 -13.93
CA PHE A 161 -3.70 -2.65 -13.93
C PHE A 161 -2.59 -3.56 -14.44
N THR A 162 -1.77 -3.08 -15.36
CA THR A 162 -0.60 -3.80 -15.88
C THR A 162 0.50 -2.81 -16.29
N LEU A 163 1.69 -3.00 -15.74
CA LEU A 163 2.88 -2.26 -16.18
C LEU A 163 3.48 -2.93 -17.42
N THR A 164 3.67 -2.16 -18.49
CA THR A 164 4.26 -2.62 -19.75
C THR A 164 5.42 -1.70 -20.17
N PRO A 165 6.30 -2.11 -21.10
CA PRO A 165 7.34 -1.23 -21.60
C PRO A 165 6.80 0.06 -22.27
N GLU A 166 5.58 0.00 -22.81
CA GLU A 166 4.92 1.11 -23.51
C GLU A 166 4.23 2.09 -22.56
N GLY A 167 3.93 1.67 -21.33
CA GLY A 167 3.21 2.46 -20.33
C GLY A 167 2.39 1.60 -19.39
N ILE A 168 1.39 2.19 -18.78
CA ILE A 168 0.49 1.55 -17.82
C ILE A 168 -0.83 1.28 -18.53
N GLU A 169 -1.15 0.00 -18.70
CA GLU A 169 -2.44 -0.45 -19.23
C GLU A 169 -3.44 -0.57 -18.10
N LEU A 170 -4.62 0.06 -18.28
CA LEU A 170 -5.69 0.10 -17.30
C LEU A 170 -7.01 -0.34 -17.92
N VAL A 171 -7.83 -1.01 -17.11
CA VAL A 171 -9.21 -1.35 -17.47
C VAL A 171 -10.10 -1.00 -16.28
N ASP A 172 -11.11 -0.18 -16.52
CA ASP A 172 -12.07 0.20 -15.48
C ASP A 172 -13.22 -0.82 -15.36
N PHE A 173 -14.10 -0.59 -14.38
CA PHE A 173 -15.23 -1.49 -14.12
C PHE A 173 -16.23 -1.58 -15.27
N ASN A 174 -16.31 -0.56 -16.13
CA ASN A 174 -17.13 -0.55 -17.34
C ASN A 174 -16.43 -1.12 -18.59
N TYR A 175 -15.24 -1.77 -18.40
CA TYR A 175 -14.42 -2.31 -19.49
C TYR A 175 -13.85 -1.25 -20.44
N GLU A 176 -13.83 0.02 -20.06
CA GLU A 176 -13.05 1.01 -20.81
C GLU A 176 -11.55 0.79 -20.54
N SER A 177 -10.78 0.83 -21.63
CA SER A 177 -9.33 0.60 -21.57
C SER A 177 -8.58 1.90 -21.74
N TYR A 178 -7.52 2.09 -20.97
CA TYR A 178 -6.64 3.23 -21.05
C TYR A 178 -5.20 2.76 -21.17
N LEU A 179 -4.39 3.52 -21.91
CA LEU A 179 -2.93 3.44 -21.87
C LEU A 179 -2.41 4.80 -21.46
N ILE A 180 -1.72 4.88 -20.34
CA ILE A 180 -1.04 6.11 -19.89
C ILE A 180 0.47 5.89 -19.93
N ASP A 181 1.24 6.93 -20.23
CA ASP A 181 2.70 6.87 -20.07
C ASP A 181 3.09 6.96 -18.59
N TYR A 182 4.39 6.74 -18.30
CA TYR A 182 4.89 6.80 -16.95
C TYR A 182 4.98 8.22 -16.36
N ASP A 183 4.65 9.24 -17.14
CA ASP A 183 4.46 10.62 -16.68
C ASP A 183 2.98 10.96 -16.45
N GLY A 184 2.09 9.94 -16.47
CA GLY A 184 0.67 10.06 -16.16
C GLY A 184 -0.18 10.61 -17.31
N LYS A 185 0.38 10.70 -18.52
CA LYS A 185 -0.33 11.26 -19.69
C LYS A 185 -1.09 10.16 -20.43
N LEU A 186 -2.37 10.38 -20.67
CA LEU A 186 -3.20 9.49 -21.49
C LEU A 186 -2.68 9.44 -22.94
N LEU A 187 -2.39 8.23 -23.41
CA LEU A 187 -1.95 7.94 -24.79
C LEU A 187 -3.11 7.41 -25.64
N ARG A 188 -4.02 6.64 -25.06
CA ARG A 188 -5.15 6.01 -25.74
C ARG A 188 -6.29 5.75 -24.78
#